data_8aa1410fcf31b9bf7f5a5e3b97d77702
#
_entry.id   8aa1410fcf31b9bf7f5a5e3b97d77702
#
_cell.length_a   1.000
_cell.length_b   1.000
_cell.length_c   1.000
_cell.angle_alpha   90.00
_cell.angle_beta   90.00
_cell.angle_gamma   90.00
#
_symmetry.space_group_name_H-M   'P 1'
#
loop_
_entity.id
_entity.type
_entity.pdbx_description
1 polymer ?
#
loop_
_entity_poly.entity_id
_entity_poly.type
_entity_poly.pdbx_seq_one_letter_code
_entity_poly.pdbx_strand_id
1 'polypeptide(L)'
;VYKRQYQGRHALIFAAAPETDYGYIRAFLREHPDALVACADGGLRHARALGLHPDFMISDRDSMTDVEGTDIVLLKPEKDDTDSQSCLREVFRRSCREATLVCATGGRIDHMLANLSLLEEAKTLGGHLTILDPYNRVELHQGGRQEFIMPETFTYFSVVPMDAVLEGVTIENAKYELTNGTVTRVGMISTSNEAKPNSRFAVTIDRGTALIIFSR
;
A
#
# COMPACT_ATOMS: atom_id res chain seq x y z
N VAL A 1 -22.30 -2.21 15.90
CA VAL A 1 -22.56 -0.76 15.80
C VAL A 1 -21.50 -0.05 14.91
N TYR A 2 -20.26 -0.53 14.82
CA TYR A 2 -19.16 0.14 14.08
C TYR A 2 -19.25 0.08 12.53
N LYS A 3 -20.03 -0.83 11.94
CA LYS A 3 -20.00 -1.14 10.50
C LYS A 3 -20.39 0.00 9.54
N ARG A 4 -21.03 1.09 10.00
CA ARG A 4 -21.44 2.20 9.13
C ARG A 4 -20.58 3.46 9.27
N GLN A 5 -19.82 3.60 10.35
CA GLN A 5 -19.08 4.82 10.68
C GLN A 5 -17.92 5.09 9.72
N TYR A 6 -17.29 4.04 9.19
CA TYR A 6 -16.11 4.14 8.34
C TYR A 6 -16.36 3.71 6.88
N GLN A 7 -17.62 3.42 6.52
CA GLN A 7 -17.96 3.00 5.16
C GLN A 7 -17.68 4.12 4.17
N GLY A 8 -16.90 3.80 3.11
CA GLY A 8 -16.51 4.76 2.07
C GLY A 8 -15.34 5.68 2.44
N ARG A 9 -14.82 5.60 3.68
CA ARG A 9 -13.60 6.34 4.07
C ARG A 9 -12.35 5.59 3.59
N HIS A 10 -11.33 6.35 3.25
CA HIS A 10 -9.99 5.82 3.03
C HIS A 10 -9.31 5.56 4.38
N ALA A 11 -8.55 4.49 4.51
CA ALA A 11 -7.76 4.22 5.72
C ALA A 11 -6.29 4.56 5.49
N LEU A 12 -5.65 5.18 6.49
CA LEU A 12 -4.22 5.40 6.56
C LEU A 12 -3.65 4.51 7.66
N ILE A 13 -2.81 3.55 7.27
CA ILE A 13 -2.20 2.58 8.18
C ILE A 13 -0.72 2.94 8.35
N PHE A 14 -0.30 3.16 9.59
CA PHE A 14 1.11 3.38 9.93
C PHE A 14 1.77 2.06 10.32
N ALA A 15 2.77 1.63 9.55
CA ALA A 15 3.68 0.56 9.94
C ALA A 15 4.88 1.13 10.72
N ALA A 16 5.83 0.25 11.11
CA ALA A 16 6.89 0.60 12.05
C ALA A 16 8.28 0.78 11.38
N ALA A 17 8.39 0.84 10.05
CA ALA A 17 9.68 1.09 9.41
C ALA A 17 10.20 2.50 9.71
N PRO A 18 11.53 2.72 9.74
CA PRO A 18 12.10 4.04 9.93
C PRO A 18 11.62 5.04 8.87
N GLU A 19 11.18 6.22 9.32
CA GLU A 19 10.76 7.31 8.44
C GLU A 19 11.07 8.66 9.10
N THR A 20 11.52 9.59 8.30
CA THR A 20 11.84 10.97 8.74
C THR A 20 11.19 12.03 7.86
N ASP A 21 10.80 11.69 6.63
CA ASP A 21 10.08 12.58 5.72
C ASP A 21 8.58 12.25 5.72
N TYR A 22 7.80 13.07 6.39
CA TYR A 22 6.34 12.94 6.45
C TYR A 22 5.60 13.83 5.43
N GLY A 23 6.31 14.45 4.49
CA GLY A 23 5.72 15.36 3.49
C GLY A 23 4.63 14.69 2.66
N TYR A 24 4.87 13.47 2.21
CA TYR A 24 3.94 12.67 1.43
C TYR A 24 2.69 12.26 2.24
N ILE A 25 2.83 11.98 3.54
CA ILE A 25 1.69 11.67 4.42
C ILE A 25 0.82 12.90 4.64
N ARG A 26 1.44 14.07 4.82
CA ARG A 26 0.69 15.33 4.93
C ARG A 26 -0.06 15.67 3.63
N ALA A 27 0.51 15.34 2.46
CA ALA A 27 -0.17 15.48 1.17
C ALA A 27 -1.39 14.55 1.11
N PHE A 28 -1.23 13.29 1.43
CA PHE A 28 -2.32 12.31 1.51
C PHE A 28 -3.46 12.78 2.43
N LEU A 29 -3.14 13.26 3.63
CA LEU A 29 -4.15 13.73 4.60
C LEU A 29 -4.91 14.97 4.13
N ARG A 30 -4.31 15.83 3.29
CA ARG A 30 -5.04 16.96 2.67
C ARG A 30 -6.07 16.48 1.65
N GLU A 31 -5.78 15.39 0.93
CA GLU A 31 -6.69 14.78 -0.05
C GLU A 31 -7.77 13.94 0.64
N HIS A 32 -7.45 13.36 1.82
CA HIS A 32 -8.33 12.49 2.59
C HIS A 32 -8.48 13.00 4.04
N PRO A 33 -9.13 14.16 4.27
CA PRO A 33 -9.18 14.79 5.60
C PRO A 33 -10.00 13.99 6.63
N ASP A 34 -10.84 13.08 6.18
CA ASP A 34 -11.64 12.17 6.99
C ASP A 34 -11.09 10.74 7.03
N ALA A 35 -9.83 10.51 6.60
CA ALA A 35 -9.23 9.19 6.61
C ALA A 35 -9.31 8.56 8.00
N LEU A 36 -9.60 7.26 8.04
CA LEU A 36 -9.44 6.46 9.24
C LEU A 36 -7.93 6.28 9.50
N VAL A 37 -7.46 6.68 10.66
CA VAL A 37 -6.05 6.55 11.06
C VAL A 37 -5.87 5.31 11.93
N ALA A 38 -5.04 4.38 11.48
CA ALA A 38 -4.73 3.14 12.18
C ALA A 38 -3.22 2.96 12.36
N CYS A 39 -2.81 2.37 13.47
CA CYS A 39 -1.40 2.10 13.75
C CYS A 39 -1.17 0.61 14.02
N ALA A 40 -0.16 0.06 13.37
CA ALA A 40 0.38 -1.26 13.65
C ALA A 40 1.58 -1.09 14.62
N ASP A 41 1.39 -1.48 15.86
CA ASP A 41 2.36 -1.42 16.96
C ASP A 41 3.23 -0.14 16.95
N GLY A 42 4.53 -0.28 16.65
CA GLY A 42 5.49 0.85 16.60
C GLY A 42 5.15 1.98 15.62
N GLY A 43 4.14 1.81 14.75
CA GLY A 43 3.62 2.85 13.86
C GLY A 43 3.02 4.05 14.58
N LEU A 44 2.63 3.89 15.86
CA LEU A 44 2.13 4.96 16.70
C LEU A 44 3.10 6.14 16.82
N ARG A 45 4.42 5.89 16.80
CA ARG A 45 5.43 6.96 16.88
C ARG A 45 5.33 7.94 15.70
N HIS A 46 5.01 7.44 14.51
CA HIS A 46 4.87 8.26 13.29
C HIS A 46 3.58 9.09 13.32
N ALA A 47 2.47 8.50 13.75
CA ALA A 47 1.22 9.21 13.94
C ALA A 47 1.40 10.36 14.98
N ARG A 48 2.06 10.09 16.11
CA ARG A 48 2.39 11.12 17.13
C ARG A 48 3.28 12.23 16.58
N ALA A 49 4.30 11.90 15.78
CA ALA A 49 5.17 12.90 15.14
C ALA A 49 4.42 13.85 14.19
N LEU A 50 3.28 13.39 13.66
CA LEU A 50 2.37 14.17 12.83
C LEU A 50 1.27 14.90 13.61
N GLY A 51 1.18 14.68 14.94
CA GLY A 51 0.11 15.22 15.78
C GLY A 51 -1.23 14.54 15.55
N LEU A 52 -1.23 13.32 15.03
CA LEU A 52 -2.45 12.54 14.76
C LEU A 52 -2.83 11.69 15.97
N HIS A 53 -4.16 11.57 16.19
CA HIS A 53 -4.74 10.62 17.11
C HIS A 53 -5.30 9.44 16.29
N PRO A 54 -4.77 8.21 16.46
CA PRO A 54 -5.31 7.05 15.75
C PRO A 54 -6.75 6.75 16.19
N ASP A 55 -7.60 6.34 15.24
CA ASP A 55 -8.92 5.79 15.53
C ASP A 55 -8.81 4.44 16.24
N PHE A 56 -7.80 3.66 15.88
CA PHE A 56 -7.41 2.44 16.60
C PHE A 56 -5.95 2.09 16.39
N MET A 57 -5.42 1.25 17.26
CA MET A 57 -4.11 0.63 17.10
C MET A 57 -4.17 -0.87 17.37
N ILE A 58 -3.30 -1.58 16.67
CA ILE A 58 -3.00 -2.99 16.92
C ILE A 58 -1.74 -3.02 17.77
N SER A 59 -1.79 -3.70 18.91
CA SER A 59 -0.63 -3.88 19.78
C SER A 59 -0.64 -5.25 20.44
N ASP A 60 0.53 -5.77 20.75
CA ASP A 60 0.67 -6.87 21.70
C ASP A 60 0.62 -6.35 23.14
N ARG A 61 0.54 -7.28 24.12
CA ARG A 61 0.41 -6.91 25.55
C ARG A 61 1.66 -6.26 26.12
N ASP A 62 2.82 -6.45 25.48
CA ASP A 62 4.12 -6.02 26.00
C ASP A 62 4.41 -4.55 25.67
N SER A 63 3.75 -4.00 24.63
CA SER A 63 3.90 -2.62 24.16
C SER A 63 2.74 -1.70 24.55
N MET A 64 1.97 -2.02 25.58
CA MET A 64 0.82 -1.20 26.02
C MET A 64 1.24 0.22 26.38
N THR A 65 1.04 1.14 25.44
CA THR A 65 1.00 2.58 25.69
C THR A 65 -0.46 3.00 25.78
N ASP A 66 -0.86 3.46 26.95
CA ASP A 66 -2.19 4.05 27.13
C ASP A 66 -2.27 5.31 26.25
N VAL A 67 -3.12 5.28 25.22
CA VAL A 67 -3.35 6.40 24.30
C VAL A 67 -4.80 6.80 24.49
N GLU A 68 -5.01 7.85 25.27
CA GLU A 68 -6.34 8.37 25.57
C GLU A 68 -7.15 8.59 24.28
N GLY A 69 -8.36 8.05 24.23
CA GLY A 69 -9.27 8.20 23.10
C GLY A 69 -9.00 7.27 21.90
N THR A 70 -8.00 6.38 21.98
CA THR A 70 -7.69 5.40 20.93
C THR A 70 -8.25 4.03 21.28
N ASP A 71 -8.93 3.38 20.31
CA ASP A 71 -9.40 2.01 20.46
C ASP A 71 -8.22 1.03 20.29
N ILE A 72 -7.84 0.36 21.38
CA ILE A 72 -6.71 -0.59 21.38
C ILE A 72 -7.24 -1.99 21.10
N VAL A 73 -6.88 -2.55 19.95
CA VAL A 73 -7.15 -3.94 19.58
C VAL A 73 -5.97 -4.80 20.04
N LEU A 74 -6.12 -5.45 21.18
CA LEU A 74 -5.11 -6.34 21.72
C LEU A 74 -5.06 -7.64 20.92
N LEU A 75 -3.87 -7.99 20.48
CA LEU A 75 -3.60 -9.26 19.84
C LEU A 75 -3.13 -10.31 20.86
N LYS A 76 -3.41 -11.57 20.57
CA LYS A 76 -2.83 -12.67 21.37
C LYS A 76 -1.33 -12.75 21.06
N PRO A 77 -0.45 -12.99 22.04
CA PRO A 77 0.99 -13.09 21.85
C PRO A 77 1.40 -14.20 20.85
N GLU A 78 0.61 -15.26 20.77
CA GLU A 78 0.84 -16.42 19.90
C GLU A 78 0.00 -16.28 18.63
N LYS A 79 0.44 -15.42 17.70
CA LYS A 79 -0.21 -15.26 16.38
C LYS A 79 0.83 -15.40 15.29
N ASP A 80 0.40 -15.96 14.15
CA ASP A 80 1.21 -16.11 12.95
C ASP A 80 1.25 -14.82 12.09
N ASP A 81 0.35 -13.86 12.39
CA ASP A 81 0.17 -12.63 11.61
C ASP A 81 1.12 -11.50 12.07
N THR A 82 1.60 -10.70 11.12
CA THR A 82 2.27 -9.43 11.45
C THR A 82 1.25 -8.39 11.94
N ASP A 83 1.73 -7.36 12.69
CA ASP A 83 0.85 -6.29 13.17
C ASP A 83 0.24 -5.48 12.01
N SER A 84 1.00 -5.26 10.93
CA SER A 84 0.50 -4.62 9.71
C SER A 84 -0.62 -5.44 9.06
N GLN A 85 -0.49 -6.76 9.03
CA GLN A 85 -1.52 -7.66 8.50
C GLN A 85 -2.79 -7.64 9.35
N SER A 86 -2.65 -7.74 10.65
CA SER A 86 -3.76 -7.64 11.59
C SER A 86 -4.46 -6.28 11.50
N CYS A 87 -3.69 -5.20 11.32
CA CYS A 87 -4.20 -3.86 11.14
C CYS A 87 -5.02 -3.71 9.85
N LEU A 88 -4.52 -4.23 8.73
CA LEU A 88 -5.24 -4.24 7.45
C LEU A 88 -6.58 -4.99 7.55
N ARG A 89 -6.59 -6.18 8.16
CA ARG A 89 -7.82 -6.97 8.38
C ARG A 89 -8.84 -6.21 9.24
N GLU A 90 -8.39 -5.54 10.29
CA GLU A 90 -9.25 -4.74 11.15
C GLU A 90 -9.83 -3.53 10.41
N VAL A 91 -9.05 -2.84 9.59
CA VAL A 91 -9.51 -1.75 8.70
C VAL A 91 -10.65 -2.25 7.81
N PHE A 92 -10.49 -3.40 7.16
CA PHE A 92 -11.51 -3.95 6.27
C PHE A 92 -12.72 -4.48 7.03
N ARG A 93 -12.52 -5.03 8.25
CA ARG A 93 -13.62 -5.40 9.15
C ARG A 93 -14.45 -4.18 9.55
N ARG A 94 -13.85 -3.01 9.66
CA ARG A 94 -14.52 -1.71 9.91
C ARG A 94 -15.17 -1.11 8.66
N SER A 95 -15.16 -1.84 7.54
CA SER A 95 -15.81 -1.48 6.26
C SER A 95 -15.11 -0.40 5.44
N CYS A 96 -13.86 -0.02 5.74
CA CYS A 96 -13.00 0.64 4.78
C CYS A 96 -12.60 -0.38 3.70
N ARG A 97 -12.56 0.05 2.45
CA ARG A 97 -12.15 -0.82 1.32
C ARG A 97 -10.96 -0.26 0.57
N GLU A 98 -10.61 0.98 0.82
CA GLU A 98 -9.44 1.67 0.30
C GLU A 98 -8.50 1.95 1.48
N ALA A 99 -7.25 1.50 1.38
CA ALA A 99 -6.24 1.71 2.41
C ALA A 99 -4.91 2.13 1.81
N THR A 100 -4.17 2.97 2.54
CA THR A 100 -2.78 3.31 2.24
C THR A 100 -1.92 2.93 3.43
N LEU A 101 -0.89 2.11 3.19
CA LEU A 101 0.11 1.72 4.17
C LEU A 101 1.35 2.60 4.02
N VAL A 102 1.72 3.28 5.08
CA VAL A 102 2.89 4.19 5.13
C VAL A 102 3.90 3.73 6.17
N CYS A 103 5.12 4.21 6.09
CA CYS A 103 6.23 3.77 6.95
C CYS A 103 6.42 2.23 6.88
N ALA A 104 6.26 1.66 5.68
CA ALA A 104 6.24 0.22 5.45
C ALA A 104 7.45 -0.31 4.68
N THR A 105 8.27 0.60 4.14
CA THR A 105 9.49 0.33 3.36
C THR A 105 10.73 0.75 4.16
N GLY A 106 11.88 0.18 3.81
CA GLY A 106 13.12 0.41 4.55
C GLY A 106 13.23 -0.42 5.85
N GLY A 107 14.35 -0.30 6.54
CA GLY A 107 14.62 -1.07 7.76
C GLY A 107 14.77 -2.58 7.49
N ARG A 108 14.01 -3.40 8.15
CA ARG A 108 14.03 -4.87 8.00
C ARG A 108 13.43 -5.29 6.66
N ILE A 109 14.22 -5.99 5.84
CA ILE A 109 13.81 -6.46 4.49
C ILE A 109 12.67 -7.49 4.59
N ASP A 110 12.71 -8.39 5.57
CA ASP A 110 11.66 -9.39 5.79
C ASP A 110 10.29 -8.75 6.06
N HIS A 111 10.23 -7.69 6.85
CA HIS A 111 9.01 -6.92 7.08
C HIS A 111 8.54 -6.17 5.83
N MET A 112 9.48 -5.59 5.07
CA MET A 112 9.15 -4.94 3.80
C MET A 112 8.53 -5.93 2.81
N LEU A 113 9.12 -7.13 2.65
CA LEU A 113 8.58 -8.18 1.79
C LEU A 113 7.20 -8.67 2.28
N ALA A 114 7.02 -8.83 3.60
CA ALA A 114 5.72 -9.16 4.18
C ALA A 114 4.68 -8.05 3.91
N ASN A 115 5.06 -6.78 4.00
CA ASN A 115 4.16 -5.68 3.67
C ASN A 115 3.75 -5.66 2.19
N LEU A 116 4.65 -6.03 1.25
CA LEU A 116 4.30 -6.15 -0.17
C LEU A 116 3.25 -7.24 -0.41
N SER A 117 3.28 -8.37 0.31
CA SER A 117 2.26 -9.42 0.17
C SER A 117 0.88 -9.01 0.70
N LEU A 118 0.79 -7.96 1.54
CA LEU A 118 -0.50 -7.42 1.98
C LEU A 118 -1.33 -6.83 0.83
N LEU A 119 -0.71 -6.44 -0.28
CA LEU A 119 -1.41 -5.98 -1.48
C LEU A 119 -2.30 -7.09 -2.06
N GLU A 120 -1.82 -8.33 -2.09
CA GLU A 120 -2.59 -9.49 -2.52
C GLU A 120 -3.68 -9.85 -1.51
N GLU A 121 -3.36 -9.80 -0.21
CA GLU A 121 -4.33 -10.05 0.84
C GLU A 121 -5.47 -9.03 0.80
N ALA A 122 -5.18 -7.75 0.63
CA ALA A 122 -6.19 -6.70 0.49
C ALA A 122 -7.19 -7.03 -0.62
N LYS A 123 -6.69 -7.48 -1.77
CA LYS A 123 -7.53 -7.89 -2.90
C LYS A 123 -8.39 -9.11 -2.57
N THR A 124 -7.82 -10.11 -1.90
CA THR A 124 -8.55 -11.31 -1.46
C THR A 124 -9.68 -10.95 -0.48
N LEU A 125 -9.47 -9.94 0.37
CA LEU A 125 -10.45 -9.42 1.31
C LEU A 125 -11.48 -8.47 0.65
N GLY A 126 -11.41 -8.26 -0.66
CA GLY A 126 -12.34 -7.43 -1.43
C GLY A 126 -12.13 -5.92 -1.24
N GLY A 127 -10.87 -5.51 -1.02
CA GLY A 127 -10.46 -4.13 -0.93
C GLY A 127 -9.22 -3.83 -1.77
N HIS A 128 -8.69 -2.64 -1.62
CA HIS A 128 -7.50 -2.16 -2.30
C HIS A 128 -6.52 -1.59 -1.28
N LEU A 129 -5.25 -1.91 -1.43
CA LEU A 129 -4.15 -1.38 -0.65
C LEU A 129 -3.16 -0.69 -1.58
N THR A 130 -2.70 0.47 -1.19
CA THR A 130 -1.53 1.16 -1.76
C THR A 130 -0.43 1.21 -0.70
N ILE A 131 0.81 0.93 -1.06
CA ILE A 131 1.97 1.24 -0.22
C ILE A 131 2.58 2.53 -0.73
N LEU A 132 2.80 3.48 0.18
CA LEU A 132 3.31 4.81 -0.16
C LEU A 132 4.49 5.16 0.74
N ASP A 133 5.58 5.62 0.12
CA ASP A 133 6.74 6.20 0.79
C ASP A 133 7.20 7.49 0.07
N PRO A 134 8.25 8.21 0.54
CA PRO A 134 8.69 9.44 -0.11
C PRO A 134 9.10 9.29 -1.58
N TYR A 135 9.47 8.09 -1.99
CA TYR A 135 10.05 7.81 -3.32
C TYR A 135 9.17 6.91 -4.18
N ASN A 136 8.23 6.16 -3.56
CA ASN A 136 7.50 5.10 -4.25
C ASN A 136 6.01 5.10 -3.89
N ARG A 137 5.19 4.74 -4.88
CA ARG A 137 3.80 4.30 -4.71
C ARG A 137 3.66 2.94 -5.36
N VAL A 138 3.19 1.95 -4.60
CA VAL A 138 3.09 0.56 -5.05
C VAL A 138 1.64 0.10 -5.01
N GLU A 139 1.17 -0.43 -6.13
CA GLU A 139 -0.18 -0.98 -6.31
C GLU A 139 -0.10 -2.40 -6.91
N LEU A 140 -1.15 -3.20 -6.68
CA LEU A 140 -1.27 -4.54 -7.26
C LEU A 140 -2.07 -4.51 -8.55
N HIS A 141 -1.61 -5.24 -9.56
CA HIS A 141 -2.33 -5.53 -10.79
C HIS A 141 -2.46 -7.05 -10.98
N GLN A 142 -3.69 -7.56 -10.96
CA GLN A 142 -4.00 -9.01 -11.07
C GLN A 142 -4.72 -9.32 -12.38
N GLY A 143 -4.02 -9.18 -13.50
CA GLY A 143 -4.56 -9.52 -14.81
C GLY A 143 -5.62 -8.55 -15.35
N GLY A 144 -5.95 -8.72 -16.63
CA GLY A 144 -6.85 -7.83 -17.35
C GLY A 144 -6.19 -6.51 -17.74
N ARG A 145 -7.01 -5.56 -18.25
CA ARG A 145 -6.57 -4.20 -18.62
C ARG A 145 -6.91 -3.22 -17.49
N GLN A 146 -5.91 -2.50 -17.02
CA GLN A 146 -6.07 -1.44 -16.04
C GLN A 146 -5.45 -0.15 -16.58
N GLU A 147 -6.15 0.98 -16.38
CA GLU A 147 -5.63 2.31 -16.67
C GLU A 147 -5.09 2.96 -15.40
N PHE A 148 -3.99 3.67 -15.58
CA PHE A 148 -3.31 4.42 -14.54
C PHE A 148 -3.15 5.88 -14.97
N ILE A 149 -3.15 6.78 -14.00
CA ILE A 149 -2.74 8.18 -14.20
C ILE A 149 -1.33 8.31 -13.67
N MET A 150 -0.42 8.82 -14.49
CA MET A 150 0.95 9.12 -14.05
C MET A 150 0.94 10.32 -13.09
N PRO A 151 1.24 10.14 -11.78
CA PRO A 151 1.19 11.25 -10.86
C PRO A 151 2.36 12.24 -11.12
N GLU A 152 2.12 13.53 -10.92
CA GLU A 152 3.15 14.58 -11.14
C GLU A 152 4.41 14.40 -10.28
N THR A 153 4.26 13.77 -9.12
CA THR A 153 5.34 13.58 -8.14
C THR A 153 6.30 12.46 -8.50
N PHE A 154 5.97 11.64 -9.50
CA PHE A 154 6.78 10.50 -9.94
C PHE A 154 7.23 10.66 -11.38
N THR A 155 8.40 10.13 -11.70
CA THR A 155 9.01 10.18 -13.03
C THR A 155 8.83 8.86 -13.76
N TYR A 156 8.95 7.76 -13.03
CA TYR A 156 8.99 6.42 -13.60
C TYR A 156 7.81 5.57 -13.11
N PHE A 157 7.44 4.59 -13.91
CA PHE A 157 6.67 3.45 -13.46
C PHE A 157 7.31 2.13 -13.89
N SER A 158 7.05 1.09 -13.14
CA SER A 158 7.55 -0.26 -13.41
C SER A 158 6.43 -1.27 -13.29
N VAL A 159 6.47 -2.31 -14.14
CA VAL A 159 5.61 -3.49 -14.04
C VAL A 159 6.48 -4.64 -13.54
N VAL A 160 6.40 -4.94 -12.25
CA VAL A 160 7.27 -5.92 -11.59
C VAL A 160 6.52 -7.22 -11.33
N PRO A 161 6.94 -8.35 -11.93
CA PRO A 161 6.27 -9.64 -11.73
C PRO A 161 6.30 -10.10 -10.27
N MET A 162 5.14 -10.43 -9.71
CA MET A 162 5.01 -11.21 -8.46
C MET A 162 5.14 -12.70 -8.75
N ASP A 163 4.59 -13.16 -9.87
CA ASP A 163 4.78 -14.51 -10.40
C ASP A 163 6.14 -14.67 -11.10
N ALA A 164 6.52 -15.90 -11.41
CA ALA A 164 7.75 -16.16 -12.16
C ALA A 164 7.71 -15.53 -13.57
N VAL A 165 6.52 -15.48 -14.17
CA VAL A 165 6.26 -15.02 -15.54
C VAL A 165 4.92 -14.30 -15.59
N LEU A 166 4.87 -13.17 -16.30
CA LEU A 166 3.65 -12.53 -16.80
C LEU A 166 3.54 -12.81 -18.29
N GLU A 167 2.34 -13.18 -18.75
CA GLU A 167 2.06 -13.45 -20.17
C GLU A 167 1.05 -12.45 -20.72
N GLY A 168 1.18 -12.15 -22.02
CA GLY A 168 0.29 -11.23 -22.72
C GLY A 168 0.38 -9.79 -22.21
N VAL A 169 1.58 -9.35 -21.80
CA VAL A 169 1.77 -8.00 -21.26
C VAL A 169 1.72 -6.99 -22.41
N THR A 170 0.79 -6.05 -22.32
CA THR A 170 0.68 -4.91 -23.21
C THR A 170 0.75 -3.61 -22.40
N ILE A 171 1.63 -2.70 -22.79
CA ILE A 171 1.81 -1.37 -22.17
C ILE A 171 1.52 -0.33 -23.24
N GLU A 172 0.52 0.51 -23.02
CA GLU A 172 0.02 1.52 -23.97
C GLU A 172 0.22 2.93 -23.43
N ASN A 173 0.50 3.90 -24.29
CA ASN A 173 0.66 5.32 -23.97
C ASN A 173 1.81 5.59 -23.00
N ALA A 174 2.88 4.84 -23.10
CA ALA A 174 4.11 4.99 -22.34
C ALA A 174 5.30 5.24 -23.31
N LYS A 175 6.43 5.65 -22.77
CA LYS A 175 7.65 5.87 -23.57
C LYS A 175 8.15 4.58 -24.21
N TYR A 176 8.08 3.47 -23.46
CA TYR A 176 8.45 2.14 -23.93
C TYR A 176 7.19 1.27 -23.94
N GLU A 177 6.56 1.23 -25.11
CA GLU A 177 5.37 0.40 -25.31
C GLU A 177 5.76 -1.07 -25.49
N LEU A 178 4.89 -1.96 -25.06
CA LEU A 178 5.01 -3.40 -25.22
C LEU A 178 3.69 -3.96 -25.73
N THR A 179 3.73 -4.88 -26.67
CA THR A 179 2.54 -5.53 -27.21
C THR A 179 2.64 -7.04 -27.07
N ASN A 180 1.71 -7.62 -26.31
CA ASN A 180 1.58 -9.06 -26.11
C ASN A 180 2.92 -9.74 -25.72
N GLY A 181 3.69 -9.09 -24.86
CA GLY A 181 5.02 -9.56 -24.45
C GLY A 181 4.98 -10.53 -23.28
N THR A 182 6.12 -11.17 -23.04
CA THR A 182 6.36 -11.99 -21.86
C THR A 182 7.37 -11.26 -20.96
N VAL A 183 7.01 -11.06 -19.70
CA VAL A 183 7.89 -10.44 -18.70
C VAL A 183 8.21 -11.47 -17.63
N THR A 184 9.50 -11.70 -17.38
CA THR A 184 9.93 -12.67 -16.37
C THR A 184 10.54 -11.96 -15.16
N ARG A 185 10.43 -12.55 -13.99
CA ARG A 185 11.01 -12.01 -12.75
C ARG A 185 12.54 -11.85 -12.85
N VAL A 186 13.20 -12.69 -13.60
CA VAL A 186 14.66 -12.67 -13.76
C VAL A 186 15.12 -11.66 -14.81
N GLY A 187 14.31 -11.43 -15.84
CA GLY A 187 14.67 -10.57 -16.98
C GLY A 187 13.89 -9.26 -17.02
N MET A 188 13.63 -8.61 -15.91
CA MET A 188 12.74 -7.45 -15.73
C MET A 188 12.94 -6.32 -16.78
N ILE A 189 12.36 -6.52 -17.98
CA ILE A 189 12.43 -5.55 -19.09
C ILE A 189 11.46 -4.37 -18.93
N SER A 190 10.57 -4.44 -17.95
CA SER A 190 9.46 -3.49 -17.73
C SER A 190 9.70 -2.57 -16.52
N THR A 191 10.97 -2.32 -16.18
CA THR A 191 11.36 -1.36 -15.14
C THR A 191 11.68 0.00 -15.72
N SER A 192 11.43 1.06 -14.92
CA SER A 192 11.76 2.46 -15.24
C SER A 192 11.19 2.94 -16.60
N ASN A 193 9.95 2.58 -16.87
CA ASN A 193 9.18 3.16 -17.97
C ASN A 193 8.70 4.56 -17.59
N GLU A 194 8.32 5.36 -18.56
CA GLU A 194 7.89 6.74 -18.37
C GLU A 194 6.54 6.98 -19.07
N ALA A 195 5.70 7.79 -18.44
CA ALA A 195 4.53 8.39 -19.08
C ALA A 195 4.51 9.90 -18.80
N LYS A 196 3.79 10.66 -19.62
CA LYS A 196 3.69 12.10 -19.37
C LYS A 196 2.95 12.35 -18.05
N PRO A 197 3.38 13.31 -17.23
CA PRO A 197 2.67 13.70 -16.03
C PRO A 197 1.19 13.98 -16.32
N ASN A 198 0.31 13.53 -15.42
CA ASN A 198 -1.15 13.63 -15.54
C ASN A 198 -1.75 12.96 -16.79
N SER A 199 -0.96 12.21 -17.57
CA SER A 199 -1.49 11.43 -18.68
C SER A 199 -1.92 10.05 -18.22
N ARG A 200 -2.81 9.43 -18.99
CA ARG A 200 -3.22 8.04 -18.79
C ARG A 200 -2.32 7.12 -19.59
N PHE A 201 -1.90 6.03 -18.96
CA PHE A 201 -1.32 4.87 -19.62
C PHE A 201 -2.08 3.62 -19.20
N ALA A 202 -1.95 2.54 -19.95
CA ALA A 202 -2.62 1.30 -19.62
C ALA A 202 -1.63 0.15 -19.58
N VAL A 203 -1.90 -0.79 -18.67
CA VAL A 203 -1.20 -2.07 -18.60
C VAL A 203 -2.24 -3.18 -18.69
N THR A 204 -2.06 -4.08 -19.65
CA THR A 204 -2.83 -5.33 -19.77
C THR A 204 -1.91 -6.49 -19.40
N ILE A 205 -2.41 -7.45 -18.65
CA ILE A 205 -1.73 -8.71 -18.32
C ILE A 205 -2.75 -9.83 -18.55
N ASP A 206 -2.49 -10.74 -19.46
CA ASP A 206 -3.41 -11.86 -19.71
C ASP A 206 -3.33 -12.91 -18.60
N ARG A 207 -2.11 -13.19 -18.11
CA ARG A 207 -1.88 -14.12 -17.01
C ARG A 207 -0.74 -13.67 -16.13
N GLY A 208 -0.99 -13.67 -14.81
CA GLY A 208 -0.05 -13.35 -13.75
C GLY A 208 -0.41 -12.10 -12.96
N THR A 209 0.32 -11.89 -11.88
CA THR A 209 0.18 -10.79 -10.93
C THR A 209 1.44 -9.95 -10.94
N ALA A 210 1.29 -8.63 -10.97
CA ALA A 210 2.39 -7.68 -10.96
C ALA A 210 2.18 -6.59 -9.91
N LEU A 211 3.28 -6.01 -9.46
CA LEU A 211 3.28 -4.70 -8.82
C LEU A 211 3.42 -3.63 -9.90
N ILE A 212 2.58 -2.61 -9.82
CA ILE A 212 2.79 -1.35 -10.52
C ILE A 212 3.46 -0.41 -9.52
N ILE A 213 4.70 -0.06 -9.81
CA ILE A 213 5.50 0.78 -8.92
C ILE A 213 5.76 2.11 -9.61
N PHE A 214 5.23 3.19 -9.06
CA PHE A 214 5.62 4.54 -9.44
C PHE A 214 6.81 4.97 -8.61
N SER A 215 7.81 5.61 -9.22
CA SER A 215 9.03 6.06 -8.52
C SER A 215 9.55 7.39 -9.05
N ARG A 216 10.32 8.07 -8.19
CA ARG A 216 11.01 9.35 -8.53
C ARG A 216 12.33 9.11 -9.22
#